data_9ea88b698dec8ac820e1ff12e1bd212a
#
_entry.id   9ea88b698dec8ac820e1ff12e1bd212a
#
_cell.length_a   1.000
_cell.length_b   1.000
_cell.length_c   1.000
_cell.angle_alpha   90.00
_cell.angle_beta   90.00
_cell.angle_gamma   90.00
#
_symmetry.space_group_name_H-M   'P 1'
#
loop_
_entity.id
_entity.type
_entity.pdbx_description
1 polymer ?
#
loop_
_entity_poly.entity_id
_entity_poly.type
_entity_poly.pdbx_seq_one_letter_code
_entity_poly.pdbx_strand_id
1 'polypeptide(L)'
;MNTPATQVNRLAAGMVGLGMIFDETYRPFFEAVRQQPLYDPAFGICQVDLAAVASRTGRRADAYRSAGKLGDFESFKEPDAMGQLLKARDLNFVCVATPDDRHFAASKAVLEAGKHLLVEKPSVLSLAELDELDRLARQNDVLAKVVYHKLLDPDHKKLRTLVHDGQLQHVNNGYCTLLEPKLISGEQFSEWIRGRNPGTYVAVHYIKLIDFTFGGRLVQVSCTGQRGIVGPADGDTWDSTQLRLIYRYDSGRDACFDIHTSWVTPNNFPGYVEQEVQFRFDNGVWNGHSRKRGVECTIEDQTPFNVKISINNHYNAPVVEPWGERAQRGYGIEVIERFAREVAHVEYGGPAEERSKRLEAARSLHYNDVSADRQVVAAVHAMEAILAKHAAGQPGAVVDVDAPEGGLVLRLPGVAEPEVLYSGRVAAK
;
A
#
# COMPACT_ATOMS: atom_id res chain seq x y z
N MET A 1 44.37 -5.66 22.42
CA MET A 1 43.70 -5.67 21.10
C MET A 1 42.58 -4.65 21.15
N ASN A 2 42.77 -3.48 20.48
CA ASN A 2 41.68 -2.53 20.39
C ASN A 2 40.62 -3.10 19.44
N THR A 3 39.49 -3.49 19.98
CA THR A 3 38.30 -3.81 19.17
C THR A 3 37.99 -2.51 18.38
N PRO A 4 37.94 -2.52 17.04
CA PRO A 4 37.56 -1.34 16.31
C PRO A 4 36.16 -0.92 16.80
N ALA A 5 35.98 0.35 17.10
CA ALA A 5 34.66 0.89 17.47
C ALA A 5 33.68 0.50 16.37
N THR A 6 32.66 -0.25 16.71
CA THR A 6 31.64 -0.67 15.74
C THR A 6 31.00 0.59 15.17
N GLN A 7 31.28 0.91 13.93
CA GLN A 7 30.70 2.09 13.27
C GLN A 7 29.19 1.93 13.23
N VAL A 8 28.47 2.86 13.86
CA VAL A 8 27.01 2.91 13.83
C VAL A 8 26.58 3.81 12.68
N ASN A 9 25.98 3.23 11.67
CA ASN A 9 25.37 3.95 10.56
C ASN A 9 24.09 4.63 11.02
N ARG A 10 23.65 5.68 10.32
CA ARG A 10 22.43 6.43 10.66
C ARG A 10 21.63 6.76 9.42
N LEU A 11 20.32 6.61 9.52
CA LEU A 11 19.33 7.03 8.53
C LEU A 11 18.39 8.06 9.17
N ALA A 12 18.25 9.20 8.52
CA ALA A 12 17.28 10.23 8.86
C ALA A 12 16.02 10.08 7.98
N ALA A 13 14.87 9.90 8.61
CA ALA A 13 13.58 9.71 7.95
C ALA A 13 12.73 10.97 8.01
N GLY A 14 12.07 11.30 6.89
CA GLY A 14 10.97 12.24 6.83
C GLY A 14 9.62 11.52 6.81
N MET A 15 8.57 12.16 7.33
CA MET A 15 7.21 11.65 7.29
C MET A 15 6.22 12.70 6.83
N VAL A 16 5.45 12.41 5.77
CA VAL A 16 4.41 13.28 5.24
C VAL A 16 3.05 12.65 5.50
N GLY A 17 2.25 13.31 6.35
CA GLY A 17 0.98 12.77 6.82
C GLY A 17 1.12 12.01 8.14
N LEU A 18 0.31 12.41 9.13
CA LEU A 18 0.27 11.80 10.46
C LEU A 18 -1.15 11.28 10.76
N GLY A 19 -1.75 10.58 9.77
CA GLY A 19 -3.10 10.02 9.85
C GLY A 19 -3.18 8.73 10.70
N MET A 20 -4.27 7.98 10.54
CA MET A 20 -4.51 6.72 11.25
C MET A 20 -3.38 5.70 10.99
N ILE A 21 -2.98 5.54 9.73
CA ILE A 21 -1.94 4.56 9.37
C ILE A 21 -0.58 4.89 10.01
N PHE A 22 -0.30 6.17 10.29
CA PHE A 22 0.88 6.54 11.06
C PHE A 22 0.84 5.93 12.46
N ASP A 23 -0.29 6.02 13.16
CA ASP A 23 -0.43 5.43 14.49
C ASP A 23 -0.35 3.91 14.49
N GLU A 24 -0.89 3.29 13.44
CA GLU A 24 -0.98 1.84 13.37
C GLU A 24 0.35 1.18 13.01
N THR A 25 1.16 1.79 12.13
CA THR A 25 2.32 1.11 11.55
C THR A 25 3.61 1.91 11.62
N TYR A 26 3.62 3.19 11.23
CA TYR A 26 4.85 3.99 11.18
C TYR A 26 5.34 4.39 12.57
N ARG A 27 4.45 4.90 13.42
CA ARG A 27 4.81 5.27 14.80
C ARG A 27 5.39 4.07 15.57
N PRO A 28 4.77 2.89 15.58
CA PRO A 28 5.34 1.72 16.24
C PRO A 28 6.71 1.32 15.69
N PHE A 29 6.92 1.44 14.37
CA PHE A 29 8.23 1.21 13.77
C PHE A 29 9.27 2.18 14.32
N PHE A 30 9.00 3.50 14.28
CA PHE A 30 9.97 4.49 14.76
C PHE A 30 10.22 4.40 16.28
N GLU A 31 9.21 4.06 17.07
CA GLU A 31 9.39 3.81 18.50
C GLU A 31 10.28 2.59 18.75
N ALA A 32 10.08 1.49 18.01
CA ALA A 32 10.82 0.24 18.18
C ALA A 32 12.28 0.36 17.70
N VAL A 33 12.51 0.95 16.53
CA VAL A 33 13.86 1.02 15.93
C VAL A 33 14.82 1.93 16.70
N ARG A 34 14.31 2.84 17.51
CA ARG A 34 15.11 3.65 18.43
C ARG A 34 15.69 2.82 19.58
N GLN A 35 14.96 1.83 20.07
CA GLN A 35 15.39 0.95 21.14
C GLN A 35 16.20 -0.24 20.59
N GLN A 36 15.83 -0.72 19.42
CA GLN A 36 16.43 -1.86 18.76
C GLN A 36 16.85 -1.46 17.32
N PRO A 37 18.04 -0.86 17.15
CA PRO A 37 18.53 -0.47 15.83
C PRO A 37 18.56 -1.64 14.85
N LEU A 38 18.43 -1.33 13.57
CA LEU A 38 18.55 -2.34 12.52
C LEU A 38 19.95 -2.94 12.54
N TYR A 39 20.01 -4.24 12.30
CA TYR A 39 21.26 -4.95 12.13
C TYR A 39 21.21 -5.89 10.92
N ASP A 40 22.27 -5.88 10.15
CA ASP A 40 22.51 -6.86 9.10
C ASP A 40 24.03 -7.03 8.92
N PRO A 41 24.54 -8.24 8.63
CA PRO A 41 25.96 -8.47 8.39
C PRO A 41 26.57 -7.58 7.30
N ALA A 42 25.77 -7.16 6.29
CA ALA A 42 26.23 -6.34 5.19
C ALA A 42 26.43 -4.87 5.57
N PHE A 43 25.59 -4.30 6.42
CA PHE A 43 25.68 -2.88 6.81
C PHE A 43 25.97 -2.64 8.31
N GLY A 44 26.08 -3.72 9.11
CA GLY A 44 26.29 -3.60 10.56
C GLY A 44 25.09 -3.02 11.30
N ILE A 45 25.35 -2.20 12.33
CA ILE A 45 24.30 -1.52 13.11
C ILE A 45 23.90 -0.24 12.38
N CYS A 46 22.58 -0.03 12.21
CA CYS A 46 22.03 1.18 11.61
C CYS A 46 20.89 1.77 12.48
N GLN A 47 21.14 2.94 13.01
CA GLN A 47 20.13 3.75 13.72
C GLN A 47 19.20 4.41 12.70
N VAL A 48 17.89 4.40 12.96
CA VAL A 48 16.89 5.11 12.15
C VAL A 48 16.17 6.12 13.02
N ASP A 49 16.25 7.39 12.68
CA ASP A 49 15.61 8.47 13.42
C ASP A 49 14.50 9.12 12.57
N LEU A 50 13.32 9.34 13.15
CA LEU A 50 12.34 10.24 12.58
C LEU A 50 12.86 11.68 12.77
N ALA A 51 13.36 12.30 11.71
CA ALA A 51 14.03 13.59 11.78
C ALA A 51 13.09 14.76 11.52
N ALA A 52 12.08 14.58 10.66
CA ALA A 52 11.16 15.65 10.28
C ALA A 52 9.79 15.11 9.91
N VAL A 53 8.73 15.88 10.19
CA VAL A 53 7.36 15.55 9.80
C VAL A 53 6.68 16.74 9.11
N ALA A 54 5.88 16.45 8.10
CA ALA A 54 5.01 17.44 7.45
C ALA A 54 3.54 17.06 7.62
N SER A 55 2.72 17.99 8.09
CA SER A 55 1.28 17.76 8.28
C SER A 55 0.49 19.05 8.09
N ARG A 56 -0.83 18.94 7.84
CA ARG A 56 -1.68 20.11 7.59
C ARG A 56 -1.69 21.10 8.76
N THR A 57 -1.83 20.64 10.00
CA THR A 57 -2.07 21.50 11.16
C THR A 57 -1.00 21.47 12.25
N GLY A 58 -0.11 20.49 12.26
CA GLY A 58 0.90 20.28 13.30
C GLY A 58 0.37 19.67 14.61
N ARG A 59 -0.94 19.63 14.86
CA ARG A 59 -1.53 19.22 16.16
C ARG A 59 -1.07 17.83 16.62
N ARG A 60 -1.06 16.86 15.72
CA ARG A 60 -0.63 15.49 16.05
C ARG A 60 0.87 15.42 16.30
N ALA A 61 1.66 16.17 15.54
CA ALA A 61 3.10 16.27 15.77
C ALA A 61 3.42 16.81 17.16
N ASP A 62 2.71 17.83 17.61
CA ASP A 62 2.89 18.38 18.96
C ASP A 62 2.54 17.38 20.06
N ALA A 63 1.47 16.60 19.88
CA ALA A 63 1.09 15.53 20.79
C ALA A 63 2.17 14.42 20.88
N TYR A 64 2.73 13.99 19.75
CA TYR A 64 3.81 12.98 19.73
C TYR A 64 5.11 13.51 20.32
N ARG A 65 5.44 14.77 20.09
CA ARG A 65 6.61 15.42 20.72
C ARG A 65 6.47 15.44 22.24
N SER A 66 5.28 15.80 22.75
CA SER A 66 5.00 15.78 24.18
C SER A 66 5.07 14.38 24.80
N ALA A 67 4.75 13.33 24.03
CA ALA A 67 4.87 11.95 24.47
C ALA A 67 6.33 11.45 24.53
N GLY A 68 7.28 12.09 23.83
CA GLY A 68 8.72 11.85 23.89
C GLY A 68 9.24 10.54 23.30
N LYS A 69 8.35 9.65 22.82
CA LYS A 69 8.73 8.31 22.37
C LYS A 69 9.42 8.27 20.99
N LEU A 70 9.17 9.26 20.16
CA LEU A 70 9.74 9.36 18.81
C LEU A 70 11.06 10.14 18.73
N GLY A 71 11.54 10.69 19.86
CA GLY A 71 12.69 11.57 19.93
C GLY A 71 12.40 12.99 19.42
N ASP A 72 13.48 13.73 19.18
CA ASP A 72 13.38 15.10 18.67
C ASP A 72 13.26 15.07 17.16
N PHE A 73 12.17 15.64 16.63
CA PHE A 73 11.95 15.82 15.21
C PHE A 73 11.44 17.22 14.91
N GLU A 74 11.72 17.72 13.73
CA GLU A 74 11.16 18.98 13.24
C GLU A 74 9.75 18.78 12.70
N SER A 75 8.87 19.75 12.91
CA SER A 75 7.46 19.68 12.48
C SER A 75 7.11 20.87 11.62
N PHE A 76 6.69 20.62 10.40
CA PHE A 76 6.28 21.60 9.41
C PHE A 76 4.78 21.47 9.14
N LYS A 77 4.13 22.64 8.97
CA LYS A 77 2.69 22.74 8.70
C LYS A 77 2.44 23.61 7.46
N GLU A 78 1.25 23.46 6.88
CA GLU A 78 0.83 24.28 5.76
C GLU A 78 0.88 25.80 6.08
N PRO A 79 1.18 26.69 5.10
CA PRO A 79 1.52 26.34 3.72
C PRO A 79 3.00 25.90 3.57
N ASP A 80 3.33 25.16 2.53
CA ASP A 80 4.70 24.70 2.18
C ASP A 80 5.35 23.73 3.17
N ALA A 81 4.55 22.96 3.92
CA ALA A 81 5.08 21.97 4.85
C ALA A 81 6.03 20.97 4.20
N MET A 82 5.74 20.54 2.97
CA MET A 82 6.55 19.61 2.19
C MET A 82 7.88 20.21 1.77
N GLY A 83 7.86 21.41 1.21
CA GLY A 83 9.09 22.11 0.78
C GLY A 83 10.03 22.42 1.94
N GLN A 84 9.47 22.75 3.12
CA GLN A 84 10.24 22.95 4.34
C GLN A 84 10.85 21.63 4.85
N LEU A 85 10.08 20.54 4.87
CA LEU A 85 10.58 19.21 5.27
C LEU A 85 11.76 18.79 4.41
N LEU A 86 11.68 18.93 3.09
CA LEU A 86 12.74 18.52 2.17
C LEU A 86 14.01 19.36 2.28
N LYS A 87 13.93 20.59 2.82
CA LYS A 87 15.06 21.51 3.01
C LYS A 87 15.66 21.47 4.42
N ALA A 88 14.90 20.96 5.40
CA ALA A 88 15.24 21.14 6.82
C ALA A 88 16.44 20.33 7.28
N ARG A 89 16.60 19.10 6.79
CA ARG A 89 17.69 18.18 7.15
C ARG A 89 18.10 17.33 5.96
N ASP A 90 19.28 16.75 6.07
CA ASP A 90 19.73 15.75 5.10
C ASP A 90 19.03 14.41 5.36
N LEU A 91 17.80 14.29 4.82
CA LEU A 91 17.00 13.07 4.91
C LEU A 91 17.54 12.03 3.93
N ASN A 92 17.58 10.77 4.38
CA ASN A 92 17.89 9.64 3.51
C ASN A 92 16.63 9.17 2.76
N PHE A 93 15.51 9.12 3.46
CA PHE A 93 14.24 8.71 2.87
C PHE A 93 13.06 9.49 3.44
N VAL A 94 11.95 9.47 2.70
CA VAL A 94 10.68 10.07 3.13
C VAL A 94 9.55 9.06 2.94
N CYS A 95 8.74 8.91 3.97
CA CYS A 95 7.49 8.15 3.93
C CYS A 95 6.32 9.09 3.62
N VAL A 96 5.48 8.73 2.65
CA VAL A 96 4.29 9.50 2.24
C VAL A 96 3.04 8.70 2.58
N ALA A 97 2.22 9.22 3.51
CA ALA A 97 0.96 8.63 3.96
C ALA A 97 -0.14 9.70 4.02
N THR A 98 -0.36 10.35 2.90
CA THR A 98 -1.43 11.33 2.64
C THR A 98 -2.67 10.64 2.07
N PRO A 99 -3.80 11.32 1.86
CA PRO A 99 -4.84 10.83 0.96
C PRO A 99 -4.30 10.47 -0.43
N ASP A 100 -4.86 9.44 -1.05
CA ASP A 100 -4.38 8.83 -2.30
C ASP A 100 -4.22 9.82 -3.47
N ASP A 101 -5.11 10.81 -3.59
CA ASP A 101 -5.03 11.87 -4.61
C ASP A 101 -3.83 12.82 -4.45
N ARG A 102 -3.16 12.77 -3.31
CA ARG A 102 -1.98 13.60 -2.99
C ARG A 102 -0.68 12.82 -3.05
N HIS A 103 -0.75 11.49 -3.26
CA HIS A 103 0.44 10.65 -3.32
C HIS A 103 1.38 11.09 -4.42
N PHE A 104 0.87 11.33 -5.63
CA PHE A 104 1.72 11.72 -6.76
C PHE A 104 2.52 12.99 -6.49
N ALA A 105 1.86 14.08 -6.11
CA ALA A 105 2.54 15.36 -5.89
C ALA A 105 3.61 15.29 -4.78
N ALA A 106 3.29 14.61 -3.67
CA ALA A 106 4.23 14.42 -2.57
C ALA A 106 5.40 13.51 -2.96
N SER A 107 5.12 12.38 -3.60
CA SER A 107 6.13 11.41 -4.06
C SER A 107 7.07 12.03 -5.10
N LYS A 108 6.53 12.79 -6.05
CA LYS A 108 7.30 13.51 -7.05
C LYS A 108 8.31 14.46 -6.40
N ALA A 109 7.86 15.27 -5.44
CA ALA A 109 8.73 16.22 -4.74
C ALA A 109 9.85 15.50 -3.94
N VAL A 110 9.56 14.34 -3.32
CA VAL A 110 10.56 13.51 -2.62
C VAL A 110 11.63 13.02 -3.60
N LEU A 111 11.21 12.46 -4.73
CA LEU A 111 12.12 11.92 -5.74
C LEU A 111 12.95 13.02 -6.42
N GLU A 112 12.36 14.18 -6.73
CA GLU A 112 13.05 15.36 -7.28
C GLU A 112 14.11 15.89 -6.30
N ALA A 113 13.89 15.74 -4.99
CA ALA A 113 14.88 16.07 -3.96
C ALA A 113 15.97 15.00 -3.77
N GLY A 114 15.99 13.93 -4.59
CA GLY A 114 16.97 12.86 -4.53
C GLY A 114 16.88 12.01 -3.26
N LYS A 115 15.68 11.84 -2.68
CA LYS A 115 15.48 11.03 -1.47
C LYS A 115 14.78 9.72 -1.82
N HIS A 116 15.12 8.64 -1.10
CA HIS A 116 14.36 7.39 -1.22
C HIS A 116 12.91 7.59 -0.77
N LEU A 117 11.98 6.94 -1.44
CA LEU A 117 10.55 7.08 -1.23
C LEU A 117 9.93 5.78 -0.75
N LEU A 118 9.10 5.87 0.31
CA LEU A 118 8.09 4.88 0.64
C LEU A 118 6.71 5.55 0.58
N VAL A 119 5.85 5.16 -0.34
CA VAL A 119 4.51 5.73 -0.50
C VAL A 119 3.44 4.72 -0.13
N GLU A 120 2.37 5.19 0.54
CA GLU A 120 1.17 4.38 0.79
C GLU A 120 0.49 3.98 -0.52
N LYS A 121 -0.28 2.89 -0.44
CA LYS A 121 -1.07 2.38 -1.56
C LYS A 121 -2.42 3.16 -1.71
N PRO A 122 -2.94 3.30 -2.94
CA PRO A 122 -2.26 3.05 -4.21
C PRO A 122 -1.09 4.02 -4.39
N SER A 123 -0.04 3.59 -5.08
CA SER A 123 1.12 4.47 -5.32
C SER A 123 0.72 5.77 -6.01
N VAL A 124 -0.12 5.65 -7.04
CA VAL A 124 -0.72 6.72 -7.83
C VAL A 124 -2.05 6.24 -8.44
N LEU A 125 -2.79 7.15 -9.08
CA LEU A 125 -4.10 6.86 -9.68
C LEU A 125 -4.05 6.67 -11.20
N SER A 126 -2.94 6.98 -11.86
CA SER A 126 -2.79 6.84 -13.31
C SER A 126 -1.43 6.31 -13.73
N LEU A 127 -1.39 5.67 -14.91
CA LEU A 127 -0.15 5.15 -15.49
C LEU A 127 0.84 6.26 -15.86
N ALA A 128 0.35 7.44 -16.26
CA ALA A 128 1.22 8.58 -16.55
C ALA A 128 1.95 9.07 -15.30
N GLU A 129 1.27 9.12 -14.16
CA GLU A 129 1.88 9.45 -12.88
C GLU A 129 2.90 8.40 -12.46
N LEU A 130 2.60 7.11 -12.64
CA LEU A 130 3.53 6.02 -12.33
C LEU A 130 4.81 6.11 -13.17
N ASP A 131 4.67 6.36 -14.48
CA ASP A 131 5.81 6.50 -15.39
C ASP A 131 6.73 7.66 -14.97
N GLU A 132 6.13 8.76 -14.52
CA GLU A 132 6.91 9.89 -14.01
C GLU A 132 7.65 9.56 -12.71
N LEU A 133 7.03 8.85 -11.76
CA LEU A 133 7.71 8.42 -10.52
C LEU A 133 8.85 7.43 -10.82
N ASP A 134 8.64 6.42 -11.68
CA ASP A 134 9.69 5.47 -12.07
C ASP A 134 10.87 6.19 -12.76
N ARG A 135 10.55 7.14 -13.68
CA ARG A 135 11.58 7.96 -14.35
C ARG A 135 12.40 8.76 -13.34
N LEU A 136 11.76 9.45 -12.41
CA LEU A 136 12.43 10.27 -11.37
C LEU A 136 13.27 9.41 -10.42
N ALA A 137 12.76 8.26 -9.98
CA ALA A 137 13.50 7.34 -9.12
C ALA A 137 14.80 6.85 -9.79
N ARG A 138 14.72 6.53 -11.10
CA ARG A 138 15.89 6.12 -11.89
C ARG A 138 16.86 7.28 -12.13
N GLN A 139 16.34 8.45 -12.49
CA GLN A 139 17.15 9.63 -12.77
C GLN A 139 17.95 10.10 -11.56
N ASN A 140 17.40 9.96 -10.35
CA ASN A 140 18.02 10.41 -9.11
C ASN A 140 18.70 9.28 -8.30
N ASP A 141 18.80 8.07 -8.87
CA ASP A 141 19.43 6.90 -8.24
C ASP A 141 18.91 6.61 -6.83
N VAL A 142 17.58 6.60 -6.64
CA VAL A 142 16.90 6.32 -5.37
C VAL A 142 15.88 5.20 -5.48
N LEU A 143 15.55 4.56 -4.35
CA LEU A 143 14.45 3.62 -4.27
C LEU A 143 13.12 4.37 -4.23
N ALA A 144 12.11 3.83 -4.91
CA ALA A 144 10.72 4.23 -4.79
C ALA A 144 9.86 2.97 -4.57
N LYS A 145 9.35 2.81 -3.36
CA LYS A 145 8.65 1.60 -2.91
C LYS A 145 7.23 1.93 -2.44
N VAL A 146 6.33 0.97 -2.59
CA VAL A 146 4.92 1.09 -2.21
C VAL A 146 4.62 0.22 -1.00
N VAL A 147 3.77 0.68 -0.11
CA VAL A 147 3.38 -0.08 1.08
C VAL A 147 2.29 -1.09 0.74
N TYR A 148 2.66 -2.36 0.63
CA TYR A 148 1.75 -3.48 0.42
C TYR A 148 1.78 -4.46 1.59
N HIS A 149 1.15 -4.12 2.70
CA HIS A 149 1.11 -4.94 3.92
C HIS A 149 0.71 -6.39 3.67
N LYS A 150 -0.28 -6.62 2.80
CA LYS A 150 -0.82 -7.95 2.51
C LYS A 150 0.20 -8.94 1.97
N LEU A 151 1.27 -8.46 1.31
CA LEU A 151 2.33 -9.34 0.82
C LEU A 151 3.16 -9.96 1.96
N LEU A 152 3.17 -9.33 3.13
CA LEU A 152 3.91 -9.80 4.31
C LEU A 152 3.02 -10.56 5.31
N ASP A 153 1.72 -10.62 5.05
CA ASP A 153 0.79 -11.45 5.82
C ASP A 153 1.23 -12.93 5.80
N PRO A 154 1.38 -13.60 6.95
CA PRO A 154 1.85 -14.98 7.01
C PRO A 154 1.06 -15.96 6.16
N ASP A 155 -0.27 -15.80 6.09
CA ASP A 155 -1.12 -16.68 5.27
C ASP A 155 -0.88 -16.44 3.78
N HIS A 156 -0.73 -15.18 3.36
CA HIS A 156 -0.42 -14.86 1.97
C HIS A 156 1.00 -15.26 1.57
N LYS A 157 1.98 -15.16 2.49
CA LYS A 157 3.33 -15.73 2.29
C LYS A 157 3.25 -17.26 2.10
N LYS A 158 2.42 -17.96 2.89
CA LYS A 158 2.24 -19.40 2.74
C LYS A 158 1.58 -19.76 1.40
N LEU A 159 0.54 -19.05 1.00
CA LEU A 159 -0.09 -19.20 -0.32
C LEU A 159 0.96 -19.07 -1.43
N ARG A 160 1.73 -17.97 -1.41
CA ARG A 160 2.77 -17.73 -2.40
C ARG A 160 3.84 -18.82 -2.41
N THR A 161 4.24 -19.34 -1.25
CA THR A 161 5.18 -20.47 -1.16
C THR A 161 4.65 -21.69 -1.89
N LEU A 162 3.39 -22.07 -1.65
CA LEU A 162 2.78 -23.24 -2.29
C LEU A 162 2.67 -23.09 -3.82
N VAL A 163 2.40 -21.87 -4.31
CA VAL A 163 2.39 -21.56 -5.74
C VAL A 163 3.80 -21.60 -6.31
N HIS A 164 4.76 -20.94 -5.65
CA HIS A 164 6.16 -20.90 -6.09
C HIS A 164 6.79 -22.31 -6.16
N ASP A 165 6.48 -23.17 -5.20
CA ASP A 165 7.00 -24.52 -5.15
C ASP A 165 6.23 -25.51 -6.05
N GLY A 166 5.26 -25.02 -6.82
CA GLY A 166 4.46 -25.83 -7.74
C GLY A 166 3.48 -26.81 -7.07
N GLN A 167 3.26 -26.67 -5.75
CA GLN A 167 2.30 -27.50 -5.01
C GLN A 167 0.85 -27.11 -5.37
N LEU A 168 0.60 -25.82 -5.57
CA LEU A 168 -0.61 -25.31 -6.21
C LEU A 168 -0.28 -24.94 -7.66
N GLN A 169 -0.98 -25.58 -8.58
CA GLN A 169 -0.73 -25.44 -10.02
C GLN A 169 -1.39 -24.16 -10.58
N HIS A 170 -1.82 -24.17 -11.84
CA HIS A 170 -2.44 -22.99 -12.44
C HIS A 170 -3.69 -22.55 -11.66
N VAL A 171 -3.77 -21.24 -11.35
CA VAL A 171 -4.97 -20.63 -10.76
C VAL A 171 -6.02 -20.40 -11.87
N ASN A 172 -7.26 -20.83 -11.61
CA ASN A 172 -8.36 -20.68 -12.55
C ASN A 172 -9.21 -19.44 -12.29
N ASN A 173 -9.56 -19.24 -11.02
CA ASN A 173 -10.37 -18.12 -10.57
C ASN A 173 -10.23 -17.88 -9.07
N GLY A 174 -10.73 -16.74 -8.64
CA GLY A 174 -10.81 -16.42 -7.23
C GLY A 174 -11.69 -15.23 -6.93
N TYR A 175 -11.98 -15.05 -5.65
CA TYR A 175 -12.57 -13.80 -5.19
C TYR A 175 -11.87 -13.32 -3.91
N CYS A 176 -11.91 -12.01 -3.70
CA CYS A 176 -11.45 -11.36 -2.49
C CYS A 176 -12.50 -10.39 -1.97
N THR A 177 -12.58 -10.25 -0.65
CA THR A 177 -13.43 -9.24 -0.02
C THR A 177 -12.61 -8.37 0.93
N LEU A 178 -12.92 -7.08 0.98
CA LEU A 178 -12.49 -6.17 2.02
C LEU A 178 -13.63 -5.20 2.31
N LEU A 179 -14.34 -5.46 3.41
CA LEU A 179 -15.57 -4.79 3.75
C LEU A 179 -15.38 -4.05 5.06
N GLU A 180 -15.53 -2.73 5.03
CA GLU A 180 -15.31 -1.84 6.16
C GLU A 180 -16.64 -1.33 6.72
N PRO A 181 -16.75 -1.14 8.05
CA PRO A 181 -17.95 -0.60 8.66
C PRO A 181 -18.17 0.88 8.32
N LYS A 182 -19.44 1.32 8.34
CA LYS A 182 -19.86 2.70 8.06
C LYS A 182 -19.12 3.75 8.91
N LEU A 183 -18.75 3.38 10.13
CA LEU A 183 -18.00 4.24 11.04
C LEU A 183 -16.67 4.73 10.42
N ILE A 184 -15.99 3.88 9.67
CA ILE A 184 -14.70 4.23 9.04
C ILE A 184 -14.89 5.34 8.02
N SER A 185 -15.81 5.17 7.07
CA SER A 185 -16.07 6.16 6.03
C SER A 185 -16.88 7.35 6.54
N GLY A 186 -17.90 7.12 7.37
CA GLY A 186 -18.83 8.16 7.80
C GLY A 186 -18.28 9.12 8.86
N GLU A 187 -17.41 8.64 9.76
CA GLU A 187 -16.91 9.43 10.89
C GLU A 187 -15.39 9.66 10.81
N GLN A 188 -14.60 8.59 10.65
CA GLN A 188 -13.13 8.72 10.69
C GLN A 188 -12.55 9.42 9.47
N PHE A 189 -13.16 9.24 8.30
CA PHE A 189 -12.69 9.75 7.01
C PHE A 189 -13.69 10.60 6.26
N SER A 190 -14.73 11.12 6.91
CA SER A 190 -15.85 11.82 6.28
C SER A 190 -15.46 12.98 5.35
N GLU A 191 -14.33 13.65 5.60
CA GLU A 191 -13.82 14.70 4.70
C GLU A 191 -13.06 14.12 3.51
N TRP A 192 -12.36 13.01 3.72
CA TRP A 192 -11.45 12.43 2.73
C TRP A 192 -12.16 11.58 1.69
N ILE A 193 -13.24 10.89 2.05
CA ILE A 193 -13.94 9.95 1.15
C ILE A 193 -14.77 10.61 0.05
N ARG A 194 -14.96 11.92 0.11
CA ARG A 194 -15.74 12.64 -0.91
C ARG A 194 -15.12 12.48 -2.29
N GLY A 195 -15.91 12.06 -3.27
CA GLY A 195 -15.43 11.73 -4.61
C GLY A 195 -14.56 10.48 -4.68
N ARG A 196 -14.65 9.58 -3.68
CA ARG A 196 -13.81 8.38 -3.59
C ARG A 196 -14.64 7.11 -3.66
N ASN A 197 -13.94 6.01 -3.78
CA ASN A 197 -14.53 4.68 -3.80
C ASN A 197 -13.71 3.68 -2.96
N PRO A 198 -14.36 2.66 -2.37
CA PRO A 198 -13.65 1.63 -1.61
C PRO A 198 -12.74 0.75 -2.47
N GLY A 199 -12.99 0.65 -3.78
CA GLY A 199 -12.16 -0.14 -4.68
C GLY A 199 -10.73 0.40 -4.77
N THR A 200 -10.55 1.66 -5.12
CA THR A 200 -9.25 2.32 -5.16
C THR A 200 -8.55 2.30 -3.81
N TYR A 201 -9.32 2.50 -2.73
CA TYR A 201 -8.76 2.55 -1.39
C TYR A 201 -8.27 1.19 -0.87
N VAL A 202 -9.04 0.11 -1.04
CA VAL A 202 -8.73 -1.18 -0.41
C VAL A 202 -8.58 -2.36 -1.38
N ALA A 203 -9.23 -2.37 -2.57
CA ALA A 203 -9.05 -3.47 -3.51
C ALA A 203 -7.62 -3.58 -4.02
N VAL A 204 -6.88 -2.48 -4.06
CA VAL A 204 -5.48 -2.41 -4.49
C VAL A 204 -4.57 -3.40 -3.75
N HIS A 205 -4.87 -3.72 -2.49
CA HIS A 205 -4.14 -4.75 -1.74
C HIS A 205 -4.28 -6.13 -2.38
N TYR A 206 -5.48 -6.49 -2.84
CA TYR A 206 -5.73 -7.78 -3.47
C TYR A 206 -5.34 -7.80 -4.93
N ILE A 207 -5.46 -6.68 -5.65
CA ILE A 207 -4.90 -6.56 -6.99
C ILE A 207 -3.40 -6.88 -6.95
N LYS A 208 -2.66 -6.27 -6.01
CA LYS A 208 -1.23 -6.56 -5.84
C LYS A 208 -0.95 -7.98 -5.36
N LEU A 209 -1.76 -8.52 -4.46
CA LEU A 209 -1.62 -9.91 -4.02
C LEU A 209 -1.76 -10.89 -5.18
N ILE A 210 -2.75 -10.71 -6.04
CA ILE A 210 -3.01 -11.53 -7.22
C ILE A 210 -1.85 -11.41 -8.21
N ASP A 211 -1.50 -10.17 -8.59
CA ASP A 211 -0.41 -9.86 -9.50
C ASP A 211 0.93 -10.49 -9.07
N PHE A 212 1.31 -10.27 -7.81
CA PHE A 212 2.58 -10.75 -7.27
C PHE A 212 2.62 -12.26 -6.99
N THR A 213 1.47 -12.86 -6.60
CA THR A 213 1.42 -14.27 -6.22
C THR A 213 1.32 -15.19 -7.44
N PHE A 214 0.49 -14.83 -8.40
CA PHE A 214 0.14 -15.69 -9.52
C PHE A 214 0.82 -15.27 -10.83
N GLY A 215 1.29 -14.02 -10.93
CA GLY A 215 1.81 -13.47 -12.18
C GLY A 215 0.72 -13.39 -13.25
N GLY A 216 1.13 -13.59 -14.49
CA GLY A 216 0.27 -13.41 -15.64
C GLY A 216 0.18 -11.94 -16.07
N ARG A 217 -0.62 -11.68 -17.08
CA ARG A 217 -0.78 -10.36 -17.70
C ARG A 217 -2.22 -9.92 -17.59
N LEU A 218 -2.47 -8.79 -16.93
CA LEU A 218 -3.80 -8.18 -16.89
C LEU A 218 -4.23 -7.82 -18.32
N VAL A 219 -5.39 -8.33 -18.78
CA VAL A 219 -5.91 -8.08 -20.13
C VAL A 219 -7.24 -7.37 -20.15
N GLN A 220 -8.01 -7.44 -19.06
CA GLN A 220 -9.30 -6.75 -19.00
C GLN A 220 -9.68 -6.39 -17.57
N VAL A 221 -10.34 -5.25 -17.42
CA VAL A 221 -10.91 -4.73 -16.19
C VAL A 221 -12.37 -4.35 -16.42
N SER A 222 -13.26 -4.80 -15.53
CA SER A 222 -14.62 -4.29 -15.43
C SER A 222 -15.00 -4.01 -13.98
N CYS A 223 -15.89 -3.04 -13.76
CA CYS A 223 -16.27 -2.63 -12.42
C CYS A 223 -17.73 -2.17 -12.39
N THR A 224 -18.40 -2.47 -11.28
CA THR A 224 -19.71 -1.89 -10.93
C THR A 224 -19.62 -1.27 -9.54
N GLY A 225 -20.41 -0.23 -9.28
CA GLY A 225 -20.47 0.41 -7.98
C GLY A 225 -21.90 0.76 -7.57
N GLN A 226 -22.14 0.92 -6.27
CA GLN A 226 -23.38 1.42 -5.69
C GLN A 226 -23.12 2.70 -4.89
N ARG A 227 -24.15 3.56 -4.81
CA ARG A 227 -24.11 4.86 -4.12
C ARG A 227 -25.40 5.11 -3.36
N GLY A 228 -25.39 6.05 -2.41
CA GLY A 228 -26.61 6.54 -1.75
C GLY A 228 -26.65 6.31 -0.25
N ILE A 229 -25.60 5.75 0.37
CA ILE A 229 -25.51 5.54 1.81
C ILE A 229 -24.41 6.41 2.44
N VAL A 230 -23.18 6.35 1.90
CA VAL A 230 -22.04 7.15 2.38
C VAL A 230 -22.08 8.55 1.80
N GLY A 231 -22.49 8.68 0.55
CA GLY A 231 -22.69 9.94 -0.15
C GLY A 231 -24.06 9.99 -0.84
N PRO A 232 -24.42 11.11 -1.48
CA PRO A 232 -25.64 11.21 -2.26
C PRO A 232 -25.71 10.17 -3.39
N ALA A 233 -26.92 9.70 -3.71
CA ALA A 233 -27.13 8.68 -4.76
C ALA A 233 -26.74 9.18 -6.18
N ASP A 234 -26.80 10.47 -6.41
CA ASP A 234 -26.36 11.16 -7.64
C ASP A 234 -24.95 11.76 -7.54
N GLY A 235 -24.26 11.56 -6.40
CA GLY A 235 -22.90 12.04 -6.16
C GLY A 235 -21.82 11.19 -6.81
N ASP A 236 -20.59 11.49 -6.49
CA ASP A 236 -19.37 10.83 -6.97
C ASP A 236 -18.69 9.92 -5.93
N THR A 237 -19.25 9.86 -4.72
CA THR A 237 -18.77 8.98 -3.63
C THR A 237 -19.48 7.63 -3.70
N TRP A 238 -18.71 6.55 -3.73
CA TRP A 238 -19.22 5.20 -3.87
C TRP A 238 -19.29 4.47 -2.53
N ASP A 239 -20.39 3.76 -2.29
CA ASP A 239 -20.61 2.94 -1.09
C ASP A 239 -19.89 1.61 -1.16
N SER A 240 -19.90 1.00 -2.35
CA SER A 240 -19.30 -0.30 -2.62
C SER A 240 -18.89 -0.43 -4.08
N THR A 241 -17.91 -1.28 -4.35
CA THR A 241 -17.47 -1.63 -5.70
C THR A 241 -17.29 -3.14 -5.84
N GLN A 242 -17.58 -3.63 -7.04
CA GLN A 242 -17.29 -4.98 -7.48
C GLN A 242 -16.42 -4.91 -8.72
N LEU A 243 -15.15 -5.26 -8.55
CA LEU A 243 -14.11 -5.23 -9.58
C LEU A 243 -13.88 -6.63 -10.10
N ARG A 244 -13.80 -6.79 -11.42
CA ARG A 244 -13.39 -8.02 -12.08
C ARG A 244 -12.14 -7.79 -12.89
N LEU A 245 -11.16 -8.68 -12.70
CA LEU A 245 -9.87 -8.68 -13.40
C LEU A 245 -9.71 -9.99 -14.18
N ILE A 246 -9.27 -9.90 -15.43
CA ILE A 246 -8.90 -11.06 -16.23
C ILE A 246 -7.41 -11.00 -16.50
N TYR A 247 -6.70 -12.05 -16.09
CA TYR A 247 -5.27 -12.25 -16.32
C TYR A 247 -5.07 -13.35 -17.34
N ARG A 248 -4.18 -13.13 -18.31
CA ARG A 248 -3.75 -14.11 -19.30
C ARG A 248 -2.34 -14.60 -18.99
N TYR A 249 -2.16 -15.90 -19.08
CA TYR A 249 -0.88 -16.56 -18.83
C TYR A 249 -0.21 -16.99 -20.14
N ASP A 250 1.10 -17.24 -20.11
CA ASP A 250 1.87 -17.68 -21.29
C ASP A 250 1.38 -19.00 -21.88
N SER A 251 0.71 -19.82 -21.07
CA SER A 251 0.01 -21.04 -21.52
C SER A 251 -1.19 -20.77 -22.45
N GLY A 252 -1.59 -19.50 -22.64
CA GLY A 252 -2.80 -19.10 -23.34
C GLY A 252 -4.08 -19.22 -22.50
N ARG A 253 -3.99 -19.67 -21.24
CA ARG A 253 -5.12 -19.78 -20.31
C ARG A 253 -5.38 -18.44 -19.63
N ASP A 254 -6.64 -18.18 -19.32
CA ASP A 254 -7.05 -17.02 -18.54
C ASP A 254 -7.43 -17.42 -17.10
N ALA A 255 -7.27 -16.50 -16.15
CA ALA A 255 -7.87 -16.58 -14.85
C ALA A 255 -8.69 -15.32 -14.55
N CYS A 256 -9.80 -15.49 -13.83
CA CYS A 256 -10.72 -14.41 -13.49
C CYS A 256 -10.76 -14.20 -11.98
N PHE A 257 -10.61 -12.94 -11.54
CA PHE A 257 -10.66 -12.58 -10.13
C PHE A 257 -11.71 -11.50 -9.89
N ASP A 258 -12.57 -11.74 -8.91
CA ASP A 258 -13.57 -10.77 -8.43
C ASP A 258 -13.11 -10.19 -7.08
N ILE A 259 -13.14 -8.86 -6.94
CA ILE A 259 -12.79 -8.17 -5.71
C ILE A 259 -13.97 -7.30 -5.29
N HIS A 260 -14.53 -7.61 -4.12
CA HIS A 260 -15.67 -6.90 -3.54
C HIS A 260 -15.18 -6.00 -2.40
N THR A 261 -15.49 -4.71 -2.47
CA THR A 261 -15.15 -3.74 -1.43
C THR A 261 -16.38 -2.94 -1.03
N SER A 262 -16.44 -2.53 0.23
CA SER A 262 -17.59 -1.80 0.76
C SER A 262 -17.22 -0.94 1.95
N TRP A 263 -17.91 0.20 2.08
CA TRP A 263 -17.90 1.09 3.24
C TRP A 263 -19.21 1.09 4.02
N VAL A 264 -20.08 0.11 3.75
CA VAL A 264 -21.44 0.07 4.33
C VAL A 264 -21.73 -1.17 5.18
N THR A 265 -20.68 -1.86 5.61
CA THR A 265 -20.83 -2.91 6.61
C THR A 265 -21.41 -2.33 7.91
N PRO A 266 -22.35 -3.02 8.58
CA PRO A 266 -22.92 -2.55 9.84
C PRO A 266 -21.84 -2.29 10.91
N ASN A 267 -22.01 -1.21 11.70
CA ASN A 267 -21.05 -0.86 12.75
C ASN A 267 -20.94 -1.89 13.88
N ASN A 268 -21.98 -2.73 14.06
CA ASN A 268 -21.99 -3.84 15.00
C ASN A 268 -21.52 -5.17 14.38
N PHE A 269 -20.91 -5.13 13.20
CA PHE A 269 -20.26 -6.28 12.61
C PHE A 269 -19.16 -6.79 13.56
N PRO A 270 -19.06 -8.11 13.81
CA PRO A 270 -18.11 -8.66 14.76
C PRO A 270 -16.68 -8.68 14.18
N GLY A 271 -16.05 -7.54 14.06
CA GLY A 271 -14.70 -7.34 13.52
C GLY A 271 -14.48 -5.90 13.06
N TYR A 272 -13.23 -5.49 12.94
CA TYR A 272 -12.90 -4.16 12.41
C TYR A 272 -13.17 -4.11 10.91
N VAL A 273 -12.70 -5.11 10.17
CA VAL A 273 -12.96 -5.30 8.74
C VAL A 273 -13.19 -6.77 8.43
N GLU A 274 -14.04 -7.07 7.48
CA GLU A 274 -14.15 -8.40 6.92
C GLU A 274 -13.22 -8.56 5.73
N GLN A 275 -12.35 -9.57 5.79
CA GLN A 275 -11.37 -9.83 4.76
C GLN A 275 -11.32 -11.33 4.47
N GLU A 276 -11.64 -11.70 3.24
CA GLU A 276 -11.61 -13.07 2.78
C GLU A 276 -10.95 -13.18 1.42
N VAL A 277 -10.25 -14.27 1.18
CA VAL A 277 -9.72 -14.64 -0.13
C VAL A 277 -10.02 -16.10 -0.40
N GLN A 278 -10.47 -16.40 -1.62
CA GLN A 278 -10.62 -17.77 -2.09
C GLN A 278 -10.05 -17.88 -3.49
N PHE A 279 -9.16 -18.83 -3.69
CA PHE A 279 -8.56 -19.12 -5.00
C PHE A 279 -8.72 -20.59 -5.34
N ARG A 280 -9.05 -20.89 -6.60
CA ARG A 280 -9.20 -22.23 -7.14
C ARG A 280 -8.13 -22.49 -8.18
N PHE A 281 -7.49 -23.63 -8.02
CA PHE A 281 -6.40 -24.11 -8.85
C PHE A 281 -6.81 -25.39 -9.58
N ASP A 282 -6.02 -25.81 -10.55
CA ASP A 282 -6.28 -27.08 -11.23
C ASP A 282 -6.33 -28.26 -10.25
N ASN A 283 -5.56 -28.20 -9.18
CA ASN A 283 -5.36 -29.29 -8.22
C ASN A 283 -5.73 -28.92 -6.77
N GLY A 284 -6.35 -27.76 -6.51
CA GLY A 284 -6.62 -27.38 -5.13
C GLY A 284 -7.50 -26.14 -4.95
N VAL A 285 -7.77 -25.83 -3.70
CA VAL A 285 -8.49 -24.63 -3.27
C VAL A 285 -7.76 -24.02 -2.08
N TRP A 286 -7.58 -22.71 -2.11
CA TRP A 286 -7.13 -21.92 -0.99
C TRP A 286 -8.26 -21.05 -0.44
N ASN A 287 -8.56 -21.20 0.86
CA ASN A 287 -9.54 -20.38 1.57
C ASN A 287 -8.86 -19.68 2.73
N GLY A 288 -8.74 -18.35 2.64
CA GLY A 288 -8.20 -17.50 3.69
C GLY A 288 -9.29 -16.60 4.27
N HIS A 289 -9.62 -16.81 5.55
CA HIS A 289 -10.65 -16.05 6.25
C HIS A 289 -10.03 -15.32 7.43
N SER A 290 -9.99 -13.99 7.43
CA SER A 290 -9.39 -13.25 8.54
C SER A 290 -10.06 -13.50 9.89
N ARG A 291 -11.37 -13.77 9.91
CA ARG A 291 -12.15 -14.09 11.11
C ARG A 291 -11.94 -15.51 11.66
N LYS A 292 -11.16 -16.35 11.02
CA LYS A 292 -10.93 -17.76 11.43
C LYS A 292 -9.44 -18.06 11.64
N ARG A 293 -8.66 -17.08 12.02
CA ARG A 293 -7.20 -17.17 12.13
C ARG A 293 -6.70 -17.58 13.53
N GLY A 294 -7.42 -18.41 14.22
CA GLY A 294 -6.97 -19.03 15.46
C GLY A 294 -7.43 -18.36 16.76
N VAL A 295 -7.68 -17.06 16.80
CA VAL A 295 -8.19 -16.36 17.99
C VAL A 295 -9.42 -15.57 17.65
N GLU A 296 -10.51 -15.85 18.36
CA GLU A 296 -11.70 -15.04 18.38
C GLU A 296 -11.94 -14.57 19.83
N CYS A 297 -11.94 -13.25 20.04
CA CYS A 297 -12.13 -12.66 21.35
C CYS A 297 -13.23 -11.59 21.28
N THR A 298 -14.24 -11.73 22.13
CA THR A 298 -15.31 -10.76 22.28
C THR A 298 -15.20 -10.12 23.65
N ILE A 299 -15.09 -8.79 23.69
CA ILE A 299 -15.05 -8.02 24.93
C ILE A 299 -16.27 -7.12 24.96
N GLU A 300 -17.06 -7.25 26.03
CA GLU A 300 -18.15 -6.33 26.32
C GLU A 300 -17.59 -4.98 26.74
N ASP A 301 -17.96 -3.91 26.03
CA ASP A 301 -17.63 -2.53 26.40
C ASP A 301 -18.78 -1.92 27.20
N GLN A 302 -18.52 -0.82 27.93
CA GLN A 302 -19.48 -0.08 28.75
C GLN A 302 -20.68 0.46 27.93
N THR A 303 -20.55 0.55 26.62
CA THR A 303 -21.65 0.86 25.70
C THR A 303 -22.26 -0.43 25.21
N PRO A 304 -23.56 -0.71 25.44
CA PRO A 304 -24.20 -2.03 25.20
C PRO A 304 -24.14 -2.57 23.76
N PHE A 305 -23.62 -1.82 22.82
CA PHE A 305 -23.52 -2.20 21.39
C PHE A 305 -22.10 -2.17 20.82
N ASN A 306 -21.08 -1.87 21.64
CA ASN A 306 -19.69 -1.90 21.19
C ASN A 306 -19.02 -3.21 21.60
N VAL A 307 -19.08 -4.16 20.71
CA VAL A 307 -18.30 -5.40 20.82
C VAL A 307 -16.97 -5.19 20.11
N LYS A 308 -15.87 -5.16 20.85
CA LYS A 308 -14.54 -5.14 20.25
C LYS A 308 -14.05 -6.55 20.02
N ILE A 309 -13.92 -6.91 18.75
CA ILE A 309 -13.33 -8.18 18.35
C ILE A 309 -12.02 -7.87 17.61
N SER A 310 -10.93 -8.42 18.11
CA SER A 310 -9.64 -8.41 17.39
C SER A 310 -9.33 -9.82 16.93
N ILE A 311 -9.34 -10.04 15.63
CA ILE A 311 -9.15 -11.36 15.02
C ILE A 311 -7.90 -11.47 14.16
N ASN A 312 -7.28 -10.36 13.79
CA ASN A 312 -6.03 -10.34 13.04
C ASN A 312 -4.87 -9.79 13.87
N ASN A 313 -4.42 -10.59 14.83
CA ASN A 313 -3.28 -10.25 15.67
C ASN A 313 -1.94 -10.22 14.91
N HIS A 314 -1.91 -10.62 13.63
CA HIS A 314 -0.70 -10.59 12.83
C HIS A 314 -0.43 -9.23 12.17
N TYR A 315 -1.44 -8.34 12.11
CA TYR A 315 -1.30 -7.05 11.42
C TYR A 315 -0.50 -6.01 12.22
N ASN A 316 -0.99 -5.63 13.40
CA ASN A 316 -0.33 -4.65 14.28
C ASN A 316 -0.71 -4.85 15.75
N ALA A 317 -0.53 -6.03 16.30
CA ALA A 317 -0.95 -6.35 17.66
C ALA A 317 -0.14 -5.60 18.72
N PRO A 318 -0.77 -4.79 19.57
CA PRO A 318 -0.17 -4.33 20.82
C PRO A 318 -0.15 -5.50 21.82
N VAL A 319 1.02 -5.80 22.35
CA VAL A 319 1.25 -6.90 23.29
C VAL A 319 1.96 -6.42 24.54
N VAL A 320 1.84 -7.18 25.62
CA VAL A 320 2.71 -7.08 26.78
C VAL A 320 3.65 -8.27 26.73
N GLU A 321 4.93 -8.01 26.56
CA GLU A 321 5.96 -9.02 26.50
C GLU A 321 6.08 -9.72 27.89
N PRO A 322 6.59 -10.98 27.96
CA PRO A 322 6.71 -11.69 29.25
C PRO A 322 7.48 -10.94 30.34
N TRP A 323 8.37 -10.06 29.96
CA TRP A 323 9.15 -9.20 30.86
C TRP A 323 8.48 -7.86 31.20
N GLY A 324 7.20 -7.66 30.77
CA GLY A 324 6.37 -6.51 31.17
C GLY A 324 6.43 -5.29 30.24
N GLU A 325 7.32 -5.29 29.26
CA GLU A 325 7.39 -4.21 28.25
C GLU A 325 6.16 -4.26 27.31
N ARG A 326 5.64 -3.08 26.94
CA ARG A 326 4.61 -2.96 25.91
C ARG A 326 5.27 -2.82 24.56
N ALA A 327 4.93 -3.71 23.65
CA ALA A 327 5.40 -3.69 22.27
C ALA A 327 4.23 -3.71 21.29
N GLN A 328 4.47 -3.30 20.07
CA GLN A 328 3.51 -3.44 18.97
C GLN A 328 4.22 -4.13 17.81
N ARG A 329 3.67 -5.24 17.35
CA ARG A 329 4.28 -6.13 16.36
C ARG A 329 3.27 -6.46 15.26
N GLY A 330 3.78 -6.82 14.09
CA GLY A 330 2.95 -7.33 13.02
C GLY A 330 3.42 -6.95 11.62
N TYR A 331 2.85 -7.60 10.61
CA TYR A 331 3.26 -7.42 9.22
C TYR A 331 2.98 -6.01 8.66
N GLY A 332 2.07 -5.26 9.28
CA GLY A 332 1.84 -3.86 8.95
C GLY A 332 3.05 -2.97 9.28
N ILE A 333 3.81 -3.34 10.32
CA ILE A 333 5.02 -2.65 10.75
C ILE A 333 6.24 -3.19 9.97
N GLU A 334 6.29 -4.49 9.74
CA GLU A 334 7.39 -5.19 9.03
C GLU A 334 7.66 -4.59 7.65
N VAL A 335 6.64 -4.11 6.92
CA VAL A 335 6.81 -3.53 5.59
C VAL A 335 7.66 -2.25 5.61
N ILE A 336 7.53 -1.44 6.67
CA ILE A 336 8.29 -0.20 6.85
C ILE A 336 9.72 -0.53 7.27
N GLU A 337 9.88 -1.46 8.20
CA GLU A 337 11.20 -1.96 8.61
C GLU A 337 11.98 -2.53 7.41
N ARG A 338 11.31 -3.30 6.56
CA ARG A 338 11.92 -3.89 5.35
C ARG A 338 12.44 -2.81 4.42
N PHE A 339 11.65 -1.77 4.17
CA PHE A 339 12.09 -0.64 3.36
C PHE A 339 13.32 0.07 3.99
N ALA A 340 13.28 0.36 5.28
CA ALA A 340 14.41 0.97 5.97
C ALA A 340 15.69 0.11 5.89
N ARG A 341 15.56 -1.23 5.96
CA ARG A 341 16.67 -2.17 5.74
C ARG A 341 17.20 -2.13 4.30
N GLU A 342 16.33 -2.01 3.30
CA GLU A 342 16.72 -1.87 1.90
C GLU A 342 17.49 -0.57 1.68
N VAL A 343 17.03 0.54 2.25
CA VAL A 343 17.77 1.82 2.21
C VAL A 343 19.14 1.68 2.91
N ALA A 344 19.18 1.10 4.12
CA ALA A 344 20.45 0.87 4.82
C ALA A 344 21.41 0.00 4.02
N HIS A 345 20.90 -1.04 3.35
CA HIS A 345 21.73 -1.89 2.49
C HIS A 345 22.26 -1.12 1.26
N VAL A 346 21.44 -0.31 0.61
CA VAL A 346 21.87 0.50 -0.53
C VAL A 346 22.98 1.47 -0.10
N GLU A 347 22.78 2.18 1.01
CA GLU A 347 23.69 3.24 1.44
C GLU A 347 24.95 2.71 2.15
N TYR A 348 24.85 1.62 2.91
CA TYR A 348 25.93 1.16 3.80
C TYR A 348 26.32 -0.31 3.61
N GLY A 349 25.69 -1.06 2.70
CA GLY A 349 25.89 -2.49 2.52
C GLY A 349 27.17 -2.89 1.77
N GLY A 350 28.17 -2.01 1.66
CA GLY A 350 29.43 -2.27 1.00
C GLY A 350 30.11 -1.01 0.47
N PRO A 351 31.13 -1.13 -0.40
CA PRO A 351 31.87 0.00 -0.95
C PRO A 351 30.97 1.00 -1.69
N ALA A 352 31.29 2.30 -1.61
CA ALA A 352 30.48 3.37 -2.21
C ALA A 352 30.32 3.22 -3.73
N GLU A 353 31.37 2.76 -4.42
CA GLU A 353 31.38 2.50 -5.87
C GLU A 353 30.41 1.40 -6.31
N GLU A 354 29.96 0.53 -5.41
CA GLU A 354 28.99 -0.51 -5.69
C GLU A 354 27.54 -0.12 -5.31
N ARG A 355 27.32 1.13 -4.88
CA ARG A 355 26.00 1.61 -4.47
C ARG A 355 24.94 1.40 -5.55
N SER A 356 25.23 1.75 -6.79
CA SER A 356 24.29 1.59 -7.93
C SER A 356 23.93 0.11 -8.18
N LYS A 357 24.88 -0.81 -7.98
CA LYS A 357 24.63 -2.26 -8.09
C LYS A 357 23.68 -2.75 -6.98
N ARG A 358 23.89 -2.30 -5.74
CA ARG A 358 22.99 -2.62 -4.63
C ARG A 358 21.59 -2.04 -4.83
N LEU A 359 21.53 -0.80 -5.35
CA LEU A 359 20.26 -0.14 -5.68
C LEU A 359 19.47 -0.94 -6.73
N GLU A 360 20.12 -1.38 -7.80
CA GLU A 360 19.47 -2.16 -8.85
C GLU A 360 19.05 -3.56 -8.34
N ALA A 361 19.85 -4.18 -7.49
CA ALA A 361 19.46 -5.42 -6.82
C ALA A 361 18.22 -5.25 -5.93
N ALA A 362 18.13 -4.15 -5.19
CA ALA A 362 16.95 -3.84 -4.36
C ALA A 362 15.69 -3.56 -5.21
N ARG A 363 15.84 -2.90 -6.38
CA ARG A 363 14.74 -2.69 -7.34
C ARG A 363 14.26 -4.01 -7.94
N SER A 364 15.18 -4.93 -8.28
CA SER A 364 14.87 -6.22 -8.89
C SER A 364 14.09 -7.19 -8.01
N LEU A 365 13.90 -6.90 -6.72
CA LEU A 365 13.05 -7.70 -5.85
C LEU A 365 11.57 -7.67 -6.27
N HIS A 366 11.15 -6.67 -7.00
CA HIS A 366 9.86 -6.54 -7.68
C HIS A 366 8.58 -6.69 -6.82
N TYR A 367 8.69 -6.90 -5.50
CA TYR A 367 7.48 -7.10 -4.70
C TYR A 367 6.70 -5.79 -4.46
N ASN A 368 7.39 -4.66 -4.33
CA ASN A 368 6.77 -3.36 -4.03
C ASN A 368 7.47 -2.16 -4.68
N ASP A 369 8.38 -2.38 -5.62
CA ASP A 369 9.00 -1.30 -6.38
C ASP A 369 7.96 -0.65 -7.31
N VAL A 370 8.02 0.68 -7.49
CA VAL A 370 7.08 1.39 -8.37
C VAL A 370 7.18 0.91 -9.83
N SER A 371 8.36 0.45 -10.27
CA SER A 371 8.54 -0.13 -11.61
C SER A 371 7.73 -1.42 -11.82
N ALA A 372 7.48 -2.16 -10.75
CA ALA A 372 6.70 -3.40 -10.74
C ALA A 372 5.22 -3.19 -10.37
N ASP A 373 4.77 -1.94 -10.31
CA ASP A 373 3.40 -1.61 -9.90
C ASP A 373 2.45 -1.37 -11.08
N ARG A 374 2.95 -1.53 -12.29
CA ARG A 374 2.26 -1.13 -13.52
C ARG A 374 0.89 -1.80 -13.71
N GLN A 375 0.77 -3.11 -13.51
CA GLN A 375 -0.51 -3.80 -13.65
C GLN A 375 -1.51 -3.40 -12.56
N VAL A 376 -1.03 -3.12 -11.36
CA VAL A 376 -1.87 -2.65 -10.25
C VAL A 376 -2.42 -1.25 -10.55
N VAL A 377 -1.56 -0.33 -10.97
CA VAL A 377 -1.97 1.04 -11.34
C VAL A 377 -2.85 1.02 -12.60
N ALA A 378 -2.60 0.13 -13.56
CA ALA A 378 -3.48 -0.06 -14.72
C ALA A 378 -4.89 -0.46 -14.30
N ALA A 379 -5.03 -1.39 -13.36
CA ALA A 379 -6.34 -1.79 -12.81
C ALA A 379 -7.03 -0.65 -12.05
N VAL A 380 -6.28 0.14 -11.25
CA VAL A 380 -6.80 1.32 -10.55
C VAL A 380 -7.26 2.39 -11.54
N HIS A 381 -6.44 2.75 -12.50
CA HIS A 381 -6.78 3.74 -13.54
C HIS A 381 -8.02 3.33 -14.35
N ALA A 382 -8.08 2.06 -14.76
CA ALA A 382 -9.24 1.50 -15.45
C ALA A 382 -10.51 1.57 -14.59
N MET A 383 -10.43 1.20 -13.31
CA MET A 383 -11.56 1.25 -12.38
C MET A 383 -12.09 2.67 -12.18
N GLU A 384 -11.20 3.64 -11.96
CA GLU A 384 -11.57 5.05 -11.82
C GLU A 384 -12.31 5.56 -13.08
N ALA A 385 -11.78 5.25 -14.28
CA ALA A 385 -12.42 5.63 -15.53
C ALA A 385 -13.80 4.97 -15.73
N ILE A 386 -13.94 3.68 -15.39
CA ILE A 386 -15.23 2.96 -15.46
C ILE A 386 -16.25 3.57 -14.50
N LEU A 387 -15.86 3.86 -13.26
CA LEU A 387 -16.75 4.45 -12.26
C LEU A 387 -17.15 5.89 -12.66
N ALA A 388 -16.25 6.67 -13.25
CA ALA A 388 -16.56 7.99 -13.79
C ALA A 388 -17.61 7.91 -14.92
N LYS A 389 -17.50 6.94 -15.84
CA LYS A 389 -18.54 6.71 -16.88
C LYS A 389 -19.87 6.29 -16.26
N HIS A 390 -19.85 5.40 -15.27
CA HIS A 390 -21.06 4.99 -14.55
C HIS A 390 -21.72 6.18 -13.85
N ALA A 391 -20.93 7.06 -13.19
CA ALA A 391 -21.44 8.29 -12.58
C ALA A 391 -22.08 9.24 -13.59
N ALA A 392 -21.57 9.27 -14.82
CA ALA A 392 -22.11 10.06 -15.93
C ALA A 392 -23.31 9.40 -16.64
N GLY A 393 -23.89 8.33 -16.07
CA GLY A 393 -25.06 7.64 -16.64
C GLY A 393 -24.71 6.65 -17.76
N GLN A 394 -23.47 6.25 -17.92
CA GLN A 394 -22.96 5.31 -18.91
C GLN A 394 -22.41 4.04 -18.24
N PRO A 395 -23.26 3.19 -17.64
CA PRO A 395 -22.81 1.95 -16.97
C PRO A 395 -22.37 0.89 -17.98
N GLY A 396 -21.65 -0.12 -17.48
CA GLY A 396 -21.23 -1.28 -18.28
C GLY A 396 -19.96 -1.06 -19.11
N ALA A 397 -19.20 0.01 -18.83
CA ALA A 397 -17.89 0.20 -19.43
C ALA A 397 -16.92 -0.94 -19.05
N VAL A 398 -16.06 -1.31 -19.97
CA VAL A 398 -14.97 -2.27 -19.80
C VAL A 398 -13.67 -1.64 -20.33
N VAL A 399 -12.57 -1.91 -19.66
CA VAL A 399 -11.24 -1.48 -20.13
C VAL A 399 -10.44 -2.69 -20.57
N ASP A 400 -10.03 -2.71 -21.81
CA ASP A 400 -9.02 -3.65 -22.33
C ASP A 400 -7.63 -3.08 -22.01
N VAL A 401 -6.75 -3.97 -21.55
CA VAL A 401 -5.36 -3.64 -21.23
C VAL A 401 -4.47 -4.27 -22.26
N ASP A 402 -3.87 -3.44 -23.12
CA ASP A 402 -2.92 -3.91 -24.13
C ASP A 402 -1.53 -4.08 -23.52
N ALA A 403 -0.94 -5.20 -23.77
CA ALA A 403 0.43 -5.46 -23.36
C ALA A 403 1.37 -5.36 -24.58
N PRO A 404 2.68 -5.22 -24.31
CA PRO A 404 3.37 -5.18 -23.00
C PRO A 404 3.40 -3.80 -22.35
N GLU A 405 3.11 -2.73 -23.08
CA GLU A 405 3.28 -1.33 -22.62
C GLU A 405 2.15 -0.88 -21.67
N GLY A 406 1.08 -1.71 -21.52
CA GLY A 406 -0.03 -1.46 -20.62
C GLY A 406 -0.96 -0.34 -21.10
N GLY A 407 -1.15 -0.18 -22.40
CA GLY A 407 -2.16 0.72 -22.96
C GLY A 407 -3.55 0.41 -22.42
N LEU A 408 -4.36 1.43 -22.19
CA LEU A 408 -5.72 1.30 -21.66
C LEU A 408 -6.72 1.83 -22.66
N VAL A 409 -7.68 0.98 -23.04
CA VAL A 409 -8.73 1.29 -24.02
C VAL A 409 -10.10 0.99 -23.42
N LEU A 410 -10.88 2.03 -23.17
CA LEU A 410 -12.22 1.93 -22.60
C LEU A 410 -13.26 1.73 -23.72
N ARG A 411 -14.12 0.73 -23.51
CA ARG A 411 -15.26 0.43 -24.38
C ARG A 411 -16.57 0.63 -23.63
N LEU A 412 -17.50 1.31 -24.28
CA LEU A 412 -18.87 1.48 -23.78
C LEU A 412 -19.85 0.61 -24.57
N PRO A 413 -20.86 0.02 -23.93
CA PRO A 413 -21.92 -0.71 -24.64
C PRO A 413 -22.60 0.19 -25.70
N GLY A 414 -22.69 -0.32 -26.93
CA GLY A 414 -23.36 0.40 -28.03
C GLY A 414 -22.57 1.57 -28.64
N VAL A 415 -21.37 1.83 -28.20
CA VAL A 415 -20.48 2.86 -28.77
C VAL A 415 -19.43 2.17 -29.62
N ALA A 416 -19.36 2.52 -30.91
CA ALA A 416 -18.45 1.86 -31.86
C ALA A 416 -16.99 2.25 -31.66
N GLU A 417 -16.70 3.51 -31.32
CA GLU A 417 -15.33 3.99 -31.15
C GLU A 417 -14.91 3.89 -29.67
N PRO A 418 -13.83 3.17 -29.36
CA PRO A 418 -13.28 3.09 -28.01
C PRO A 418 -12.55 4.38 -27.63
N GLU A 419 -12.48 4.67 -26.34
CA GLU A 419 -11.71 5.78 -25.79
C GLU A 419 -10.34 5.29 -25.32
N VAL A 420 -9.26 5.92 -25.78
CA VAL A 420 -7.90 5.65 -25.32
C VAL A 420 -7.63 6.42 -24.03
N LEU A 421 -7.55 5.71 -22.91
CA LEU A 421 -7.23 6.31 -21.61
C LEU A 421 -5.72 6.52 -21.43
N TYR A 422 -4.93 5.61 -22.01
CA TYR A 422 -3.48 5.64 -21.97
C TYR A 422 -2.92 4.88 -23.16
N SER A 423 -1.97 5.47 -23.88
CA SER A 423 -1.43 4.90 -25.12
C SER A 423 -0.20 4.00 -24.95
N GLY A 424 0.21 3.74 -23.69
CA GLY A 424 1.44 2.99 -23.40
C GLY A 424 2.71 3.86 -23.34
N ARG A 425 3.79 3.28 -22.83
CA ARG A 425 5.11 3.94 -22.91
C ARG A 425 5.53 4.02 -24.37
N VAL A 426 5.78 5.22 -24.85
CA VAL A 426 6.54 5.39 -26.10
C VAL A 426 7.96 4.96 -25.75
N ALA A 427 8.43 3.87 -26.35
CA ALA A 427 9.81 3.44 -26.20
C ALA A 427 10.71 4.65 -26.50
N ALA A 428 11.46 5.11 -25.52
CA ALA A 428 12.49 6.10 -25.76
C ALA A 428 13.47 5.49 -26.79
N LYS A 429 13.52 6.09 -27.99
CA LYS A 429 14.44 5.70 -29.05
C LYS A 429 15.89 5.94 -28.64
#